data_cdf9dc1b3c29dcdff3cca566dd5b4a73
#
_entry.id   cdf9dc1b3c29dcdff3cca566dd5b4a73
#
_cell.length_a   1.000
_cell.length_b   1.000
_cell.length_c   1.000
_cell.angle_alpha   90.00
_cell.angle_beta   90.00
_cell.angle_gamma   90.00
#
_symmetry.space_group_name_H-M   'P 1'
#
loop_
_entity.id
_entity.type
_entity.pdbx_description
1 polymer ?
#
loop_
_entity_poly.entity_id
_entity_poly.type
_entity_poly.pdbx_seq_one_letter_code
_entity_poly.pdbx_strand_id
1 'polypeptide(L)'
;MPSSRTEVQVRPGSEADLDALTTLYNHYVRETAITFDTAVLTPMERRPWLLSHPEDGPHRLLVATDAGTAEILGYATSGPHRPKAAYATSVETSVYLAPDATGRGVGSLLYEALFAALAEEDVHRAYAGITQPNEASTRLHERFGFRHLGTFGEVGRKFGRYWDVAWYQKDLTVD
;
A
#
# COMPACT_ATOMS: atom_id res chain seq x y z
N MET A 1 -25.51 23.00 -7.72
CA MET A 1 -24.20 22.72 -8.34
C MET A 1 -23.90 21.24 -8.15
N PRO A 2 -23.78 20.46 -9.18
CA PRO A 2 -23.29 19.09 -8.99
C PRO A 2 -21.86 19.19 -8.52
N SER A 3 -21.57 18.60 -7.36
CA SER A 3 -20.21 18.32 -6.93
C SER A 3 -19.57 17.51 -8.03
N SER A 4 -18.60 18.06 -8.76
CA SER A 4 -17.83 17.31 -9.74
C SER A 4 -17.13 16.20 -8.95
N ARG A 5 -17.62 14.96 -9.06
CA ARG A 5 -16.85 13.81 -8.61
C ARG A 5 -15.53 13.90 -9.37
N THR A 6 -14.49 14.23 -8.65
CA THR A 6 -13.14 14.20 -9.19
C THR A 6 -12.90 12.79 -9.72
N GLU A 7 -12.65 12.69 -11.01
CA GLU A 7 -12.33 11.42 -11.65
C GLU A 7 -10.95 10.98 -11.18
N VAL A 8 -10.85 9.75 -10.69
CA VAL A 8 -9.60 9.16 -10.22
C VAL A 8 -9.03 8.27 -11.32
N GLN A 9 -7.77 8.49 -11.66
CA GLN A 9 -7.02 7.63 -12.58
C GLN A 9 -5.99 6.83 -11.80
N VAL A 10 -5.82 5.55 -12.16
CA VAL A 10 -4.80 4.68 -11.58
C VAL A 10 -3.83 4.28 -12.70
N ARG A 11 -2.55 4.41 -12.44
CA ARG A 11 -1.48 4.11 -13.38
C ARG A 11 -0.23 3.57 -12.66
N PRO A 12 0.70 2.92 -13.36
CA PRO A 12 2.00 2.61 -12.79
C PRO A 12 2.72 3.87 -12.29
N GLY A 13 3.43 3.75 -11.16
CA GLY A 13 4.28 4.82 -10.66
C GLY A 13 5.54 4.98 -11.51
N SER A 14 6.11 6.18 -11.49
CA SER A 14 7.34 6.51 -12.22
C SER A 14 8.29 7.34 -11.36
N GLU A 15 9.51 7.55 -11.84
CA GLU A 15 10.47 8.39 -11.13
C GLU A 15 9.98 9.84 -10.95
N ALA A 16 9.12 10.33 -11.82
CA ALA A 16 8.51 11.66 -11.70
C ALA A 16 7.61 11.78 -10.46
N ASP A 17 7.13 10.66 -9.92
CA ASP A 17 6.27 10.63 -8.74
C ASP A 17 7.07 10.61 -7.42
N LEU A 18 8.39 10.44 -7.47
CA LEU A 18 9.21 10.15 -6.30
C LEU A 18 9.05 11.19 -5.17
N ASP A 19 9.10 12.48 -5.50
CA ASP A 19 8.99 13.55 -4.52
C ASP A 19 7.63 13.55 -3.82
N ALA A 20 6.54 13.44 -4.60
CA ALA A 20 5.18 13.42 -4.08
C ALA A 20 4.90 12.15 -3.25
N LEU A 21 5.37 10.99 -3.72
CA LEU A 21 5.25 9.72 -2.97
C LEU A 21 6.04 9.75 -1.67
N THR A 22 7.21 10.37 -1.66
CA THR A 22 8.03 10.54 -0.45
C THR A 22 7.33 11.46 0.54
N THR A 23 6.79 12.57 0.08
CA THR A 23 6.02 13.51 0.93
C THR A 23 4.81 12.81 1.55
N LEU A 24 4.06 12.05 0.78
CA LEU A 24 2.91 11.29 1.27
C LEU A 24 3.33 10.26 2.33
N TYR A 25 4.35 9.46 2.06
CA TYR A 25 4.85 8.48 3.01
C TYR A 25 5.36 9.12 4.31
N ASN A 26 6.09 10.21 4.21
CA ASN A 26 6.61 10.93 5.37
C ASN A 26 5.52 11.51 6.27
N HIS A 27 4.35 11.83 5.74
CA HIS A 27 3.18 12.16 6.57
C HIS A 27 2.86 11.00 7.52
N TYR A 28 2.81 9.78 7.01
CA TYR A 28 2.55 8.58 7.83
C TYR A 28 3.68 8.27 8.81
N VAL A 29 4.92 8.55 8.44
CA VAL A 29 6.08 8.42 9.35
C VAL A 29 5.94 9.35 10.55
N ARG A 30 5.61 10.62 10.30
CA ARG A 30 5.52 11.64 11.37
C ARG A 30 4.28 11.52 12.23
N GLU A 31 3.13 11.25 11.62
CA GLU A 31 1.83 11.48 12.25
C GLU A 31 1.13 10.20 12.71
N THR A 32 1.59 9.03 12.27
CA THR A 32 0.86 7.78 12.52
C THR A 32 1.79 6.63 12.90
N ALA A 33 1.21 5.56 13.45
CA ALA A 33 1.85 4.26 13.61
C ALA A 33 1.50 3.28 12.49
N ILE A 34 0.87 3.74 11.41
CA ILE A 34 0.53 2.92 10.23
C ILE A 34 1.79 2.38 9.57
N THR A 35 2.85 3.17 9.52
CA THR A 35 4.21 2.66 9.27
C THR A 35 5.04 2.71 10.55
N PHE A 36 5.93 1.74 10.72
CA PHE A 36 6.86 1.72 11.85
C PHE A 36 8.18 2.42 11.58
N ASP A 37 8.37 3.00 10.40
CA ASP A 37 9.46 3.94 10.19
C ASP A 37 9.31 5.13 11.14
N THR A 38 10.40 5.52 11.77
CA THR A 38 10.43 6.57 12.79
C THR A 38 11.14 7.84 12.33
N ALA A 39 11.90 7.75 11.25
CA ALA A 39 12.62 8.87 10.65
C ALA A 39 12.09 9.12 9.22
N VAL A 40 11.86 10.39 8.90
CA VAL A 40 11.48 10.77 7.54
C VAL A 40 12.62 10.52 6.56
N LEU A 41 12.27 10.26 5.31
CA LEU A 41 13.20 9.98 4.22
C LEU A 41 13.25 11.16 3.25
N THR A 42 14.42 11.42 2.68
CA THR A 42 14.54 12.26 1.48
C THR A 42 14.13 11.47 0.24
N PRO A 43 13.76 12.14 -0.85
CA PRO A 43 13.50 11.46 -2.12
C PRO A 43 14.68 10.58 -2.58
N MET A 44 15.91 11.07 -2.40
CA MET A 44 17.10 10.31 -2.77
C MET A 44 17.25 9.00 -1.96
N GLU A 45 16.97 9.03 -0.67
CA GLU A 45 17.00 7.85 0.19
C GLU A 45 15.88 6.86 -0.17
N ARG A 46 14.76 7.36 -0.69
CA ARG A 46 13.63 6.51 -1.08
C ARG A 46 13.67 6.00 -2.52
N ARG A 47 14.52 6.58 -3.37
CA ARG A 47 14.63 6.17 -4.77
C ARG A 47 14.88 4.68 -4.99
N PRO A 48 15.72 3.96 -4.21
CA PRO A 48 15.87 2.51 -4.36
C PRO A 48 14.56 1.74 -4.16
N TRP A 49 13.71 2.18 -3.23
CA TRP A 49 12.38 1.60 -3.04
C TRP A 49 11.53 1.75 -4.31
N LEU A 50 11.50 2.93 -4.93
CA LEU A 50 10.75 3.16 -6.16
C LEU A 50 11.26 2.26 -7.30
N LEU A 51 12.57 2.18 -7.46
CA LEU A 51 13.22 1.36 -8.50
C LEU A 51 13.02 -0.14 -8.29
N SER A 52 12.70 -0.59 -7.08
CA SER A 52 12.37 -1.98 -6.79
C SER A 52 10.97 -2.40 -7.26
N HIS A 53 10.19 -1.47 -7.84
CA HIS A 53 8.84 -1.70 -8.33
C HIS A 53 8.74 -1.40 -9.83
N PRO A 54 9.24 -2.31 -10.71
CA PRO A 54 9.11 -2.14 -12.15
C PRO A 54 7.65 -2.28 -12.62
N GLU A 55 7.41 -1.95 -13.89
CA GLU A 55 6.07 -2.03 -14.48
C GLU A 55 5.58 -3.46 -14.72
N ASP A 56 6.47 -4.43 -14.67
CA ASP A 56 6.19 -5.87 -14.80
C ASP A 56 6.73 -6.64 -13.61
N GLY A 57 6.36 -7.92 -13.50
CA GLY A 57 6.77 -8.77 -12.40
C GLY A 57 5.87 -8.68 -11.17
N PRO A 58 6.24 -9.38 -10.08
CA PRO A 58 5.39 -9.50 -8.89
C PRO A 58 5.41 -8.26 -7.97
N HIS A 59 6.35 -7.35 -8.17
CA HIS A 59 6.52 -6.17 -7.32
C HIS A 59 6.09 -4.92 -8.09
N ARG A 60 4.89 -4.43 -7.79
CA ARG A 60 4.24 -3.35 -8.51
C ARG A 60 4.05 -2.11 -7.64
N LEU A 61 4.03 -0.97 -8.28
CA LEU A 61 3.64 0.31 -7.70
C LEU A 61 2.55 0.92 -8.58
N LEU A 62 1.35 1.07 -8.02
CA LEU A 62 0.21 1.73 -8.65
C LEU A 62 -0.04 3.06 -7.94
N VAL A 63 -0.26 4.11 -8.72
CA VAL A 63 -0.50 5.47 -8.23
C VAL A 63 -1.88 5.93 -8.66
N ALA A 64 -2.66 6.45 -7.72
CA ALA A 64 -3.95 7.08 -7.99
C ALA A 64 -3.77 8.59 -8.06
N THR A 65 -4.27 9.20 -9.13
CA THR A 65 -4.19 10.64 -9.33
C THR A 65 -5.57 11.23 -9.59
N ASP A 66 -5.72 12.49 -9.24
CA ASP A 66 -6.85 13.32 -9.66
C ASP A 66 -6.71 13.61 -11.16
N ALA A 67 -7.71 13.24 -11.97
CA ALA A 67 -7.66 13.41 -13.43
C ALA A 67 -7.60 14.88 -13.87
N GLY A 68 -8.11 15.80 -13.06
CA GLY A 68 -8.14 17.22 -13.38
C GLY A 68 -6.86 17.96 -13.00
N THR A 69 -6.23 17.59 -11.89
CA THR A 69 -5.04 18.28 -11.33
C THR A 69 -3.76 17.49 -11.45
N ALA A 70 -3.84 16.17 -11.72
CA ALA A 70 -2.74 15.22 -11.68
C ALA A 70 -2.12 15.04 -10.27
N GLU A 71 -2.73 15.56 -9.22
CA GLU A 71 -2.29 15.41 -7.85
C GLU A 71 -2.38 13.94 -7.41
N ILE A 72 -1.37 13.46 -6.67
CA ILE A 72 -1.35 12.09 -6.15
C ILE A 72 -2.32 11.99 -4.97
N LEU A 73 -3.29 11.08 -5.09
CA LEU A 73 -4.29 10.78 -4.08
C LEU A 73 -3.91 9.58 -3.20
N GLY A 74 -3.00 8.76 -3.66
CA GLY A 74 -2.52 7.60 -2.95
C GLY A 74 -1.73 6.65 -3.84
N TYR A 75 -1.22 5.59 -3.25
CA TYR A 75 -0.52 4.52 -3.96
C TYR A 75 -0.70 3.19 -3.28
N ALA A 76 -0.54 2.12 -4.04
CA ALA A 76 -0.49 0.76 -3.54
C ALA A 76 0.73 0.04 -4.10
N THR A 77 1.32 -0.85 -3.32
CA THR A 77 2.47 -1.65 -3.71
C THR A 77 2.25 -3.12 -3.41
N SER A 78 2.93 -3.96 -4.18
CA SER A 78 3.28 -5.32 -3.79
C SER A 78 4.80 -5.41 -3.71
N GLY A 79 5.31 -5.98 -2.64
CA GLY A 79 6.73 -6.15 -2.40
C GLY A 79 7.06 -7.57 -1.93
N PRO A 80 8.35 -7.90 -1.74
CA PRO A 80 8.74 -9.22 -1.28
C PRO A 80 8.24 -9.48 0.14
N HIS A 81 7.72 -10.69 0.39
CA HIS A 81 7.28 -11.09 1.73
C HIS A 81 8.47 -11.41 2.63
N ARG A 82 9.40 -12.22 2.15
CA ARG A 82 10.61 -12.65 2.84
C ARG A 82 11.75 -12.80 1.84
N PRO A 83 13.03 -12.67 2.26
CA PRO A 83 14.16 -12.66 1.33
C PRO A 83 14.55 -14.03 0.77
N LYS A 84 14.19 -15.14 1.42
CA LYS A 84 14.55 -16.47 0.94
C LYS A 84 13.81 -16.83 -0.35
N ALA A 85 14.48 -17.48 -1.29
CA ALA A 85 13.99 -17.75 -2.65
C ALA A 85 12.64 -18.50 -2.70
N ALA A 86 12.38 -19.40 -1.76
CA ALA A 86 11.11 -20.13 -1.71
C ALA A 86 9.88 -19.22 -1.44
N TYR A 87 10.08 -18.00 -0.98
CA TYR A 87 9.00 -17.02 -0.79
C TYR A 87 8.69 -16.17 -2.03
N ALA A 88 9.33 -16.42 -3.17
CA ALA A 88 9.23 -15.58 -4.36
C ALA A 88 7.80 -15.41 -4.88
N THR A 89 6.91 -16.38 -4.65
CA THR A 89 5.50 -16.33 -5.06
C THR A 89 4.56 -15.73 -4.00
N SER A 90 5.10 -15.23 -2.90
CA SER A 90 4.37 -14.50 -1.85
C SER A 90 4.75 -13.04 -1.88
N VAL A 91 3.75 -12.15 -1.81
CA VAL A 91 3.96 -10.71 -1.78
C VAL A 91 3.33 -10.09 -0.53
N GLU A 92 3.89 -8.98 -0.06
CA GLU A 92 3.22 -8.09 0.89
C GLU A 92 2.66 -6.89 0.15
N THR A 93 1.42 -6.55 0.46
CA THR A 93 0.75 -5.39 -0.11
C THR A 93 0.65 -4.26 0.89
N SER A 94 0.73 -3.04 0.40
CA SER A 94 0.55 -1.82 1.18
C SER A 94 -0.29 -0.82 0.39
N VAL A 95 -1.06 -0.02 1.09
CA VAL A 95 -1.82 1.08 0.51
C VAL A 95 -1.72 2.30 1.42
N TYR A 96 -1.40 3.45 0.83
CA TYR A 96 -1.32 4.72 1.52
C TYR A 96 -2.12 5.77 0.75
N LEU A 97 -3.01 6.47 1.44
CA LEU A 97 -3.83 7.51 0.84
C LEU A 97 -3.42 8.89 1.37
N ALA A 98 -3.50 9.91 0.52
CA ALA A 98 -3.41 11.29 0.98
C ALA A 98 -4.49 11.55 2.03
N PRO A 99 -4.20 12.31 3.11
CA PRO A 99 -5.14 12.49 4.21
C PRO A 99 -6.52 13.04 3.78
N ASP A 100 -6.55 13.89 2.76
CA ASP A 100 -7.77 14.48 2.20
C ASP A 100 -8.47 13.58 1.16
N ALA A 101 -7.85 12.47 0.77
CA ALA A 101 -8.39 11.52 -0.19
C ALA A 101 -9.06 10.29 0.47
N THR A 102 -9.05 10.20 1.80
CA THR A 102 -9.69 9.09 2.52
C THR A 102 -11.23 9.14 2.39
N GLY A 103 -11.88 7.98 2.43
CA GLY A 103 -13.34 7.87 2.31
C GLY A 103 -13.90 8.11 0.91
N ARG A 104 -13.06 8.19 -0.12
CA ARG A 104 -13.45 8.45 -1.52
C ARG A 104 -13.36 7.22 -2.43
N GLY A 105 -13.08 6.05 -1.87
CA GLY A 105 -12.94 4.82 -2.64
C GLY A 105 -11.60 4.66 -3.36
N VAL A 106 -10.64 5.53 -3.13
CA VAL A 106 -9.32 5.50 -3.78
C VAL A 106 -8.56 4.21 -3.46
N GLY A 107 -8.60 3.75 -2.21
CA GLY A 107 -7.97 2.49 -1.81
C GLY A 107 -8.51 1.28 -2.57
N SER A 108 -9.82 1.23 -2.80
CA SER A 108 -10.45 0.17 -3.59
C SER A 108 -9.99 0.20 -5.04
N LEU A 109 -9.94 1.37 -5.67
CA LEU A 109 -9.45 1.52 -7.05
C LEU A 109 -7.98 1.08 -7.18
N LEU A 110 -7.15 1.45 -6.21
CA LEU A 110 -5.74 1.05 -6.18
C LEU A 110 -5.59 -0.47 -6.07
N TYR A 111 -6.34 -1.11 -5.17
CA TYR A 111 -6.27 -2.56 -5.01
C TYR A 111 -6.88 -3.32 -6.18
N GLU A 112 -7.96 -2.83 -6.79
CA GLU A 112 -8.48 -3.39 -8.03
C GLU A 112 -7.40 -3.43 -9.12
N ALA A 113 -6.70 -2.31 -9.33
CA ALA A 113 -5.62 -2.22 -10.31
C ALA A 113 -4.42 -3.09 -9.95
N LEU A 114 -4.02 -3.11 -8.67
CA LEU A 114 -2.90 -3.93 -8.20
C LEU A 114 -3.17 -5.41 -8.39
N PHE A 115 -4.33 -5.90 -7.97
CA PHE A 115 -4.65 -7.33 -8.11
C PHE A 115 -4.92 -7.73 -9.56
N ALA A 116 -5.43 -6.83 -10.40
CA ALA A 116 -5.51 -7.07 -11.83
C ALA A 116 -4.11 -7.23 -12.46
N ALA A 117 -3.15 -6.40 -12.07
CA ALA A 117 -1.76 -6.51 -12.52
C ALA A 117 -1.11 -7.81 -12.03
N LEU A 118 -1.35 -8.20 -10.78
CA LEU A 118 -0.80 -9.43 -10.20
C LEU A 118 -1.42 -10.71 -10.76
N ALA A 119 -2.63 -10.64 -11.32
CA ALA A 119 -3.27 -11.81 -11.93
C ALA A 119 -2.50 -12.39 -13.13
N GLU A 120 -1.66 -11.58 -13.77
CA GLU A 120 -0.80 -11.98 -14.89
C GLU A 120 0.58 -12.49 -14.45
N GLU A 121 0.85 -12.49 -13.14
CA GLU A 121 2.16 -12.82 -12.58
C GLU A 121 2.14 -14.14 -11.80
N ASP A 122 3.32 -14.74 -11.63
CA ASP A 122 3.48 -15.94 -10.82
C ASP A 122 3.51 -15.61 -9.33
N VAL A 123 2.34 -15.26 -8.79
CA VAL A 123 2.12 -15.00 -7.37
C VAL A 123 0.94 -15.81 -6.85
N HIS A 124 1.10 -16.36 -5.66
CA HIS A 124 0.16 -17.31 -5.06
C HIS A 124 -0.56 -16.75 -3.83
N ARG A 125 0.15 -15.97 -3.01
CA ARG A 125 -0.39 -15.39 -1.77
C ARG A 125 0.01 -13.92 -1.62
N ALA A 126 -0.92 -13.13 -1.10
CA ALA A 126 -0.64 -11.77 -0.64
C ALA A 126 -0.86 -11.68 0.86
N TYR A 127 0.01 -10.94 1.52
CA TYR A 127 -0.05 -10.66 2.96
C TYR A 127 -0.10 -9.16 3.20
N ALA A 128 -0.78 -8.76 4.26
CA ALA A 128 -0.79 -7.37 4.72
C ALA A 128 -0.71 -7.33 6.24
N GLY A 129 0.20 -6.53 6.77
CA GLY A 129 0.30 -6.23 8.19
C GLY A 129 -0.36 -4.88 8.46
N ILE A 130 -1.33 -4.86 9.37
CA ILE A 130 -2.12 -3.67 9.68
C ILE A 130 -1.93 -3.32 11.15
N THR A 131 -1.31 -2.18 11.44
CA THR A 131 -1.19 -1.65 12.80
C THR A 131 -2.58 -1.36 13.36
N GLN A 132 -2.83 -1.83 14.57
CA GLN A 132 -4.14 -1.71 15.22
C GLN A 132 -4.21 -0.50 16.17
N PRO A 133 -5.36 0.17 16.32
CA PRO A 133 -6.57 -0.03 15.52
C PRO A 133 -6.51 0.68 14.17
N ASN A 134 -7.10 0.09 13.15
CA ASN A 134 -7.28 0.71 11.83
C ASN A 134 -8.46 0.06 11.12
N GLU A 135 -9.67 0.46 11.45
CA GLU A 135 -10.89 -0.12 10.89
C GLU A 135 -11.02 0.08 9.39
N ALA A 136 -10.62 1.24 8.88
CA ALA A 136 -10.73 1.55 7.45
C ALA A 136 -9.88 0.59 6.60
N SER A 137 -8.65 0.35 7.03
CA SER A 137 -7.75 -0.62 6.38
C SER A 137 -8.26 -2.05 6.52
N THR A 138 -8.73 -2.43 7.70
CA THR A 138 -9.32 -3.76 7.94
C THR A 138 -10.49 -4.03 6.99
N ARG A 139 -11.43 -3.09 6.88
CA ARG A 139 -12.59 -3.23 5.97
C ARG A 139 -12.17 -3.30 4.51
N LEU A 140 -11.18 -2.51 4.09
CA LEU A 140 -10.64 -2.57 2.74
C LEU A 140 -10.09 -3.96 2.43
N HIS A 141 -9.25 -4.49 3.31
CA HIS A 141 -8.63 -5.80 3.12
C HIS A 141 -9.66 -6.93 3.13
N GLU A 142 -10.61 -6.92 4.04
CA GLU A 142 -11.71 -7.91 4.07
C GLU A 142 -12.54 -7.87 2.80
N ARG A 143 -12.83 -6.69 2.25
CA ARG A 143 -13.56 -6.52 1.00
C ARG A 143 -12.83 -7.15 -0.19
N PHE A 144 -11.50 -7.14 -0.18
CA PHE A 144 -10.68 -7.77 -1.20
C PHE A 144 -10.36 -9.25 -0.94
N GLY A 145 -11.01 -9.86 0.03
CA GLY A 145 -10.89 -11.29 0.30
C GLY A 145 -9.72 -11.68 1.20
N PHE A 146 -9.09 -10.71 1.86
CA PHE A 146 -8.11 -11.00 2.90
C PHE A 146 -8.81 -11.57 4.14
N ARG A 147 -8.21 -12.57 4.76
CA ARG A 147 -8.67 -13.13 6.03
C ARG A 147 -7.63 -12.92 7.12
N HIS A 148 -8.07 -12.68 8.33
CA HIS A 148 -7.21 -12.51 9.50
C HIS A 148 -6.50 -13.82 9.84
N LEU A 149 -5.18 -13.76 10.00
CA LEU A 149 -4.34 -14.89 10.41
C LEU A 149 -4.05 -14.90 11.91
N GLY A 150 -3.76 -13.74 12.46
CA GLY A 150 -3.37 -13.54 13.84
C GLY A 150 -2.86 -12.14 14.07
N THR A 151 -2.64 -11.80 15.33
CA THR A 151 -2.16 -10.48 15.72
C THR A 151 -0.88 -10.62 16.53
N PHE A 152 0.16 -9.89 16.13
CA PHE A 152 1.38 -9.77 16.92
C PHE A 152 1.17 -8.66 17.95
N GLY A 153 1.00 -9.04 19.20
CA GLY A 153 0.77 -8.11 20.29
C GLY A 153 2.05 -7.36 20.65
N GLU A 154 1.94 -6.02 20.72
CA GLU A 154 3.02 -5.13 21.17
C GLU A 154 4.35 -5.31 20.41
N VAL A 155 4.27 -5.63 19.14
CA VAL A 155 5.44 -5.99 18.31
C VAL A 155 6.27 -4.78 17.89
N GLY A 156 5.68 -3.57 17.81
CA GLY A 156 6.37 -2.36 17.43
C GLY A 156 6.25 -1.26 18.48
N ARG A 157 7.30 -0.45 18.60
CA ARG A 157 7.32 0.71 19.51
C ARG A 157 7.47 1.99 18.73
N LYS A 158 6.51 2.91 18.90
CA LYS A 158 6.50 4.23 18.26
C LYS A 158 5.69 5.21 19.12
N PHE A 159 6.08 6.48 19.15
CA PHE A 159 5.44 7.51 19.98
C PHE A 159 5.38 7.13 21.47
N GLY A 160 6.43 6.50 21.99
CA GLY A 160 6.52 6.14 23.40
C GLY A 160 5.58 5.02 23.85
N ARG A 161 4.95 4.27 22.94
CA ARG A 161 4.04 3.16 23.24
C ARG A 161 4.24 1.98 22.30
N TYR A 162 3.72 0.82 22.69
CA TYR A 162 3.73 -0.40 21.89
C TYR A 162 2.45 -0.51 21.06
N TRP A 163 2.57 -1.13 19.89
CA TRP A 163 1.51 -1.29 18.91
C TRP A 163 1.38 -2.73 18.47
N ASP A 164 0.14 -3.18 18.31
CA ASP A 164 -0.18 -4.49 17.75
C ASP A 164 -0.23 -4.40 16.22
N VAL A 165 0.14 -5.50 15.56
CA VAL A 165 0.00 -5.65 14.10
C VAL A 165 -0.83 -6.89 13.82
N ALA A 166 -1.99 -6.69 13.20
CA ALA A 166 -2.83 -7.77 12.70
C ALA A 166 -2.37 -8.17 11.30
N TRP A 167 -2.16 -9.47 11.07
CA TRP A 167 -1.75 -10.02 9.79
C TRP A 167 -2.92 -10.65 9.07
N TYR A 168 -3.00 -10.35 7.77
CA TYR A 168 -4.04 -10.79 6.85
C TYR A 168 -3.42 -11.50 5.66
N GLN A 169 -4.17 -12.45 5.09
CA GLN A 169 -3.76 -13.24 3.92
C GLN A 169 -4.86 -13.25 2.87
N LYS A 170 -4.46 -13.14 1.61
CA LYS A 170 -5.33 -13.29 0.45
C LYS A 170 -4.79 -14.36 -0.49
N ASP A 171 -5.66 -15.23 -0.97
CA ASP A 171 -5.34 -16.19 -2.02
C ASP A 171 -5.42 -15.47 -3.38
N LEU A 172 -4.35 -15.55 -4.18
CA LEU A 172 -4.26 -14.88 -5.49
C LEU A 172 -4.56 -15.85 -6.65
N THR A 173 -4.25 -17.13 -6.47
CA THR A 173 -4.67 -18.18 -7.39
C THR A 173 -5.89 -18.89 -6.81
N VAL A 174 -6.98 -18.92 -7.58
CA VAL A 174 -8.17 -19.70 -7.28
C VAL A 174 -8.14 -20.89 -8.22
N ASP A 175 -8.04 -22.11 -7.67
CA ASP A 175 -8.17 -23.36 -8.45
C ASP A 175 -9.64 -23.57 -8.89
#